data_5328f1425344d8e9428c8cfb2087a880
#
_entry.id   5328f1425344d8e9428c8cfb2087a880
#
_cell.length_a   1.000
_cell.length_b   1.000
_cell.length_c   1.000
_cell.angle_alpha   90.00
_cell.angle_beta   90.00
_cell.angle_gamma   90.00
#
_symmetry.space_group_name_H-M   'P 1'
#
loop_
_entity.id
_entity.type
_entity.pdbx_description
1 polymer ?
#
loop_
_entity_poly.entity_id
_entity_poly.type
_entity_poly.pdbx_seq_one_letter_code
_entity_poly.pdbx_strand_id
1 'polypeptide(L)'
;MKRTQLIYNSPICNSRISNSWISNSWISNSWISGFWIAAIAVLVALHAIHLRADFPNYSPWMDYAKYTDEGWYGKAAIEHYVLGSWYVHGDFNPGVALPVLPALEWVLFRFTGVSLVAARLLVLAVFAANLILAYAVVRSQAPRWAGLLAASLLAVNAFLYAFSRLAILEMLLILFLLASWLLALSLPRMVGGARRTAMLIAIGLLLCLMVLTKTTAIFVAPSALFLIWHGYGYKFRESCGAMLAAAAAAALPWSVYYFFFVHPRYVFDYHYLFAANQWDHPATVQGWFAAFWYALHGALWIDGWLCALALLLIVLSAIFFRGIWKNPVWGASFLAAAGYIFFVGWHNNMQPRYYQVVAFPLVFLIALGLHGLLRAKRESGIAGLLRWPLATACVGLAVVSSALNLRQMIDWTRHPQYSWISAAKQLTQYIDQHPNGNRLLLSISGDNITLVTHLPAICDDFGTWDLPLRIHRYQPGWYAAWNEIDPGTLLDLHTQYSLEQVAVFHAFDDPDRNQLVLYKLHPLPPGRQHYDEAFEEAGNAGR
;
A
#
# COMPACT_ATOMS: atom_id res chain seq x y z
N MET A 1 -14.41 -55.34 -31.05
CA MET A 1 -13.90 -54.46 -30.00
C MET A 1 -14.75 -53.20 -29.96
N LYS A 2 -15.76 -53.16 -29.08
CA LYS A 2 -16.66 -51.99 -28.89
C LYS A 2 -16.00 -51.06 -27.87
N ARG A 3 -15.66 -49.81 -28.27
CA ARG A 3 -15.26 -48.75 -27.34
C ARG A 3 -16.49 -48.14 -26.69
N THR A 4 -16.68 -48.41 -25.41
CA THR A 4 -17.68 -47.80 -24.58
C THR A 4 -17.25 -46.37 -24.24
N GLN A 5 -17.96 -45.39 -24.77
CA GLN A 5 -17.84 -44.00 -24.32
C GLN A 5 -18.52 -43.85 -22.97
N LEU A 6 -17.74 -43.69 -21.91
CA LEU A 6 -18.25 -43.26 -20.60
C LEU A 6 -18.50 -41.75 -20.66
N ILE A 7 -19.77 -41.38 -20.77
CA ILE A 7 -20.25 -40.01 -20.62
C ILE A 7 -20.16 -39.65 -19.13
N TYR A 8 -19.17 -38.81 -18.77
CA TYR A 8 -19.08 -38.23 -17.44
C TYR A 8 -20.11 -37.10 -17.33
N ASN A 9 -21.35 -37.42 -16.89
CA ASN A 9 -22.30 -36.44 -16.40
C ASN A 9 -21.90 -36.01 -14.99
N SER A 10 -21.13 -34.94 -14.89
CA SER A 10 -20.85 -34.26 -13.63
C SER A 10 -22.04 -33.34 -13.30
N PRO A 11 -22.72 -33.51 -12.14
CA PRO A 11 -23.90 -32.71 -11.78
C PRO A 11 -23.61 -31.28 -11.35
N ILE A 12 -22.37 -30.81 -11.53
CA ILE A 12 -21.93 -29.49 -11.01
C ILE A 12 -22.12 -28.34 -12.01
N CYS A 13 -22.42 -28.61 -13.28
CA CYS A 13 -22.42 -27.57 -14.32
C CYS A 13 -23.81 -27.11 -14.80
N ASN A 14 -24.91 -27.57 -14.23
CA ASN A 14 -26.26 -27.21 -14.65
C ASN A 14 -27.16 -26.68 -13.53
N SER A 15 -26.65 -25.88 -12.60
CA SER A 15 -27.56 -24.96 -11.88
C SER A 15 -27.84 -23.75 -12.78
N ARG A 16 -28.73 -23.89 -13.74
CA ARG A 16 -29.55 -22.77 -14.21
C ARG A 16 -30.15 -22.12 -12.97
N ILE A 17 -29.64 -20.94 -12.62
CA ILE A 17 -30.19 -20.10 -11.57
C ILE A 17 -31.63 -19.83 -11.96
N SER A 18 -32.58 -20.56 -11.33
CA SER A 18 -33.99 -20.24 -11.44
C SER A 18 -34.20 -18.85 -10.88
N ASN A 19 -34.60 -17.93 -11.72
CA ASN A 19 -34.96 -16.55 -11.38
C ASN A 19 -36.13 -16.58 -10.41
N SER A 20 -35.88 -16.57 -9.11
CA SER A 20 -36.88 -16.36 -8.10
C SER A 20 -37.18 -14.86 -7.95
N TRP A 21 -38.44 -14.55 -7.80
CA TRP A 21 -39.11 -13.26 -7.89
C TRP A 21 -38.51 -12.06 -7.12
N ILE A 22 -37.57 -12.26 -6.21
CA ILE A 22 -36.95 -11.17 -5.44
C ILE A 22 -35.75 -10.57 -6.16
N SER A 23 -35.16 -11.23 -7.17
CA SER A 23 -33.95 -10.78 -7.83
C SER A 23 -34.17 -9.79 -8.96
N ASN A 24 -35.35 -9.59 -9.47
CA ASN A 24 -35.59 -8.89 -10.73
C ASN A 24 -36.29 -7.53 -10.65
N SER A 25 -36.84 -7.10 -9.51
CA SER A 25 -37.71 -5.90 -9.54
C SER A 25 -37.10 -4.63 -8.96
N TRP A 26 -36.09 -4.69 -8.07
CA TRP A 26 -35.62 -3.47 -7.38
C TRP A 26 -34.23 -3.00 -7.77
N ILE A 27 -33.33 -3.86 -8.23
CA ILE A 27 -31.92 -3.48 -8.50
C ILE A 27 -31.53 -3.72 -9.97
N SER A 28 -32.44 -4.18 -10.81
CA SER A 28 -32.23 -4.34 -12.25
C SER A 28 -32.39 -3.03 -13.03
N ASN A 29 -32.93 -1.97 -12.43
CA ASN A 29 -33.12 -0.69 -13.08
C ASN A 29 -31.79 0.00 -13.34
N SER A 30 -31.49 0.26 -14.59
CA SER A 30 -30.25 0.90 -15.06
C SER A 30 -29.99 2.24 -14.38
N TRP A 31 -31.03 3.00 -14.04
CA TRP A 31 -30.92 4.30 -13.38
C TRP A 31 -30.45 4.22 -11.92
N ILE A 32 -30.89 3.23 -11.12
CA ILE A 32 -30.41 3.02 -9.73
C ILE A 32 -28.92 2.71 -9.73
N SER A 33 -28.48 1.86 -10.65
CA SER A 33 -27.06 1.56 -10.78
C SER A 33 -26.25 2.77 -11.28
N GLY A 34 -26.84 3.59 -12.16
CA GLY A 34 -26.23 4.84 -12.62
C GLY A 34 -26.05 5.84 -11.47
N PHE A 35 -27.10 6.04 -10.67
CA PHE A 35 -27.03 6.87 -9.47
C PHE A 35 -25.96 6.39 -8.48
N TRP A 36 -25.87 5.09 -8.24
CA TRP A 36 -24.86 4.53 -7.32
C TRP A 36 -23.43 4.72 -7.83
N ILE A 37 -23.21 4.53 -9.14
CA ILE A 37 -21.90 4.81 -9.76
C ILE A 37 -21.56 6.30 -9.65
N ALA A 38 -22.54 7.19 -9.89
CA ALA A 38 -22.33 8.63 -9.73
C ALA A 38 -21.98 8.98 -8.27
N ALA A 39 -22.63 8.36 -7.28
CA ALA A 39 -22.28 8.56 -5.87
C ALA A 39 -20.85 8.12 -5.56
N ILE A 40 -20.39 6.97 -6.08
CA ILE A 40 -19.00 6.52 -5.94
C ILE A 40 -18.05 7.52 -6.61
N ALA A 41 -18.38 8.03 -7.80
CA ALA A 41 -17.56 9.02 -8.49
C ALA A 41 -17.44 10.34 -7.69
N VAL A 42 -18.52 10.79 -7.05
CA VAL A 42 -18.49 11.94 -6.13
C VAL A 42 -17.59 11.65 -4.92
N LEU A 43 -17.66 10.46 -4.33
CA LEU A 43 -16.77 10.08 -3.22
C LEU A 43 -15.30 10.10 -3.67
N VAL A 44 -14.98 9.57 -4.85
CA VAL A 44 -13.60 9.63 -5.40
C VAL A 44 -13.19 11.07 -5.66
N ALA A 45 -14.10 11.93 -6.15
CA ALA A 45 -13.83 13.36 -6.33
C ALA A 45 -13.50 14.06 -5.01
N LEU A 46 -14.13 13.67 -3.88
CA LEU A 46 -13.76 14.18 -2.55
C LEU A 46 -12.30 13.85 -2.20
N HIS A 47 -11.79 12.67 -2.58
CA HIS A 47 -10.37 12.35 -2.39
C HIS A 47 -9.43 13.28 -3.19
N ALA A 48 -9.88 13.84 -4.30
CA ALA A 48 -9.10 14.78 -5.12
C ALA A 48 -9.08 16.21 -4.59
N ILE A 49 -10.00 16.57 -3.70
CA ILE A 49 -10.08 17.94 -3.15
C ILE A 49 -8.90 18.18 -2.21
N HIS A 50 -8.24 19.33 -2.35
CA HIS A 50 -7.09 19.73 -1.53
C HIS A 50 -5.95 18.70 -1.51
N LEU A 51 -5.56 18.15 -2.68
CA LEU A 51 -4.44 17.19 -2.77
C LEU A 51 -3.10 17.73 -2.28
N ARG A 52 -2.95 19.07 -2.20
CA ARG A 52 -1.77 19.69 -1.57
C ARG A 52 -1.82 19.70 -0.06
N ALA A 53 -2.98 19.45 0.55
CA ALA A 53 -3.07 19.45 2.00
C ALA A 53 -2.22 18.35 2.62
N ASP A 54 -1.78 18.61 3.85
CA ASP A 54 -1.08 17.65 4.67
C ASP A 54 -1.97 16.43 4.97
N PHE A 55 -1.34 15.37 5.43
CA PHE A 55 -2.08 14.26 6.06
C PHE A 55 -2.85 14.82 7.28
N PRO A 56 -4.08 14.35 7.58
CA PRO A 56 -4.85 14.87 8.69
C PRO A 56 -4.13 14.70 10.04
N ASN A 57 -3.67 15.79 10.63
CA ASN A 57 -2.84 15.80 11.85
C ASN A 57 -3.57 15.17 13.06
N TYR A 58 -4.85 15.48 13.21
CA TYR A 58 -5.68 14.93 14.30
C TYR A 58 -6.26 13.55 14.00
N SER A 59 -5.68 12.83 13.03
CA SER A 59 -6.04 11.44 12.80
C SER A 59 -5.46 10.56 13.91
N PRO A 60 -6.10 9.42 14.23
CA PRO A 60 -5.59 8.50 15.24
C PRO A 60 -4.36 7.69 14.72
N TRP A 61 -3.86 8.03 13.55
CA TRP A 61 -2.84 7.26 12.86
C TRP A 61 -1.48 7.94 12.94
N MET A 62 -0.59 7.39 13.76
CA MET A 62 0.83 7.73 13.75
C MET A 62 1.51 6.90 12.68
N ASP A 63 2.02 7.56 11.62
CA ASP A 63 2.61 6.88 10.47
C ASP A 63 3.72 7.73 9.84
N TYR A 64 4.85 7.11 9.51
CA TYR A 64 5.98 7.80 8.85
C TYR A 64 5.62 8.31 7.45
N ALA A 65 4.59 7.75 6.81
CA ALA A 65 4.16 8.18 5.47
C ALA A 65 3.84 9.67 5.39
N LYS A 66 3.40 10.30 6.49
CA LYS A 66 3.09 11.72 6.53
C LYS A 66 4.32 12.64 6.56
N TYR A 67 5.50 12.11 6.93
CA TYR A 67 6.71 12.92 7.11
C TYR A 67 7.73 12.75 5.99
N THR A 68 7.94 11.51 5.51
CA THR A 68 9.07 11.15 4.66
C THR A 68 8.71 10.36 3.42
N ASP A 69 7.76 9.43 3.52
CA ASP A 69 7.60 8.32 2.57
C ASP A 69 7.23 8.75 1.15
N GLU A 70 6.48 9.84 0.97
CA GLU A 70 6.08 10.28 -0.38
C GLU A 70 7.32 10.66 -1.22
N GLY A 71 8.28 11.38 -0.62
CA GLY A 71 9.55 11.68 -1.26
C GLY A 71 10.45 10.46 -1.32
N TRP A 72 10.54 9.70 -0.23
CA TRP A 72 11.44 8.56 -0.12
C TRP A 72 11.12 7.44 -1.11
N TYR A 73 9.85 7.09 -1.32
CA TYR A 73 9.48 6.11 -2.35
C TYR A 73 9.65 6.63 -3.77
N GLY A 74 9.50 7.94 -3.99
CA GLY A 74 9.73 8.62 -5.27
C GLY A 74 11.18 9.03 -5.52
N LYS A 75 12.09 8.83 -4.55
CA LYS A 75 13.45 9.38 -4.51
C LYS A 75 14.19 9.29 -5.84
N ALA A 76 14.29 8.11 -6.44
CA ALA A 76 15.03 7.93 -7.68
C ALA A 76 14.50 8.81 -8.84
N ALA A 77 13.18 9.01 -8.94
CA ALA A 77 12.60 9.91 -9.94
C ALA A 77 12.86 11.39 -9.60
N ILE A 78 12.74 11.76 -8.33
CA ILE A 78 12.99 13.11 -7.84
C ILE A 78 14.44 13.49 -8.09
N GLU A 79 15.40 12.66 -7.68
CA GLU A 79 16.83 12.88 -7.85
C GLU A 79 17.23 12.97 -9.33
N HIS A 80 16.62 12.15 -10.20
CA HIS A 80 16.91 12.24 -11.63
C HIS A 80 16.63 13.63 -12.20
N TYR A 81 15.54 14.27 -11.80
CA TYR A 81 15.17 15.60 -12.30
C TYR A 81 15.82 16.76 -11.56
N VAL A 82 16.21 16.57 -10.31
CA VAL A 82 16.77 17.64 -9.46
C VAL A 82 18.29 17.58 -9.38
N LEU A 83 18.86 16.37 -9.30
CA LEU A 83 20.31 16.16 -9.16
C LEU A 83 20.95 15.54 -10.41
N GLY A 84 20.17 15.16 -11.43
CA GLY A 84 20.65 14.59 -12.69
C GLY A 84 20.99 13.10 -12.64
N SER A 85 20.72 12.41 -11.54
CA SER A 85 21.02 10.99 -11.37
C SER A 85 19.82 10.25 -10.77
N TRP A 86 19.62 8.98 -11.17
CA TRP A 86 18.60 8.11 -10.54
C TRP A 86 19.01 7.68 -9.13
N TYR A 87 20.30 7.57 -8.88
CA TYR A 87 20.84 7.11 -7.62
C TYR A 87 22.00 8.01 -7.23
N VAL A 88 21.91 8.58 -6.05
CA VAL A 88 22.95 9.41 -5.47
C VAL A 88 23.96 8.48 -4.79
N HIS A 89 25.22 8.59 -5.18
CA HIS A 89 26.27 7.73 -4.63
C HIS A 89 26.51 8.03 -3.15
N GLY A 90 26.55 7.00 -2.33
CA GLY A 90 26.71 7.12 -0.87
C GLY A 90 25.39 7.38 -0.14
N ASP A 91 24.29 7.58 -0.86
CA ASP A 91 22.95 7.60 -0.28
C ASP A 91 22.26 6.26 -0.47
N PHE A 92 21.27 5.98 0.35
CA PHE A 92 20.43 4.79 0.21
C PHE A 92 19.39 4.99 -0.87
N ASN A 93 19.27 4.00 -1.75
CA ASN A 93 18.39 4.09 -2.90
C ASN A 93 17.25 3.07 -2.83
N PRO A 94 16.13 3.38 -2.18
CA PRO A 94 15.00 2.44 -2.02
C PRO A 94 14.42 1.98 -3.36
N GLY A 95 14.52 2.80 -4.40
CA GLY A 95 14.09 2.47 -5.75
C GLY A 95 14.80 1.26 -6.37
N VAL A 96 15.94 0.83 -5.82
CA VAL A 96 16.61 -0.41 -6.25
C VAL A 96 15.78 -1.65 -5.89
N ALA A 97 15.16 -1.67 -4.72
CA ALA A 97 14.30 -2.77 -4.31
C ALA A 97 12.82 -2.54 -4.68
N LEU A 98 12.40 -1.29 -4.84
CA LEU A 98 11.03 -0.83 -5.03
C LEU A 98 10.88 0.05 -6.28
N PRO A 99 11.26 -0.44 -7.50
CA PRO A 99 11.43 0.41 -8.68
C PRO A 99 10.12 0.86 -9.34
N VAL A 100 8.96 0.28 -9.00
CA VAL A 100 7.73 0.47 -9.79
C VAL A 100 7.17 1.88 -9.64
N LEU A 101 7.03 2.40 -8.41
CA LEU A 101 6.51 3.75 -8.20
C LEU A 101 7.45 4.82 -8.78
N PRO A 102 8.76 4.83 -8.46
CA PRO A 102 9.66 5.83 -9.05
C PRO A 102 9.73 5.75 -10.58
N ALA A 103 9.60 4.56 -11.18
CA ALA A 103 9.54 4.45 -12.64
C ALA A 103 8.27 5.12 -13.23
N LEU A 104 7.13 4.98 -12.56
CA LEU A 104 5.89 5.66 -12.96
C LEU A 104 5.98 7.16 -12.77
N GLU A 105 6.55 7.60 -11.66
CA GLU A 105 6.75 9.03 -11.37
C GLU A 105 7.78 9.64 -12.31
N TRP A 106 8.83 8.94 -12.68
CA TRP A 106 9.78 9.41 -13.69
C TRP A 106 9.11 9.71 -15.03
N VAL A 107 8.23 8.80 -15.50
CA VAL A 107 7.45 9.07 -16.72
C VAL A 107 6.53 10.27 -16.53
N LEU A 108 5.86 10.36 -15.38
CA LEU A 108 4.93 11.45 -15.08
C LEU A 108 5.64 12.80 -14.98
N PHE A 109 6.76 12.86 -14.24
CA PHE A 109 7.52 14.08 -14.01
C PHE A 109 8.17 14.63 -15.27
N ARG A 110 8.35 13.81 -16.31
CA ARG A 110 8.74 14.30 -17.63
C ARG A 110 7.77 15.33 -18.21
N PHE A 111 6.48 15.23 -17.88
CA PHE A 111 5.42 16.10 -18.41
C PHE A 111 4.99 17.17 -17.41
N THR A 112 5.07 16.89 -16.13
CA THR A 112 4.57 17.78 -15.07
C THR A 112 5.68 18.53 -14.33
N GLY A 113 6.93 18.15 -14.50
CA GLY A 113 7.99 18.44 -13.54
C GLY A 113 7.79 17.65 -12.24
N VAL A 114 8.77 17.70 -11.35
CA VAL A 114 8.65 17.13 -9.99
C VAL A 114 7.52 17.85 -9.27
N SER A 115 6.51 17.11 -8.81
CA SER A 115 5.30 17.70 -8.23
C SER A 115 4.58 16.76 -7.30
N LEU A 116 4.41 17.18 -6.04
CA LEU A 116 3.62 16.46 -5.04
C LEU A 116 2.19 16.18 -5.54
N VAL A 117 1.55 17.15 -6.20
CA VAL A 117 0.18 16.96 -6.71
C VAL A 117 0.13 15.91 -7.82
N ALA A 118 1.14 15.90 -8.70
CA ALA A 118 1.21 14.92 -9.78
C ALA A 118 1.41 13.49 -9.21
N ALA A 119 2.35 13.32 -8.26
CA ALA A 119 2.59 12.05 -7.58
C ALA A 119 1.32 11.53 -6.85
N ARG A 120 0.65 12.40 -6.10
CA ARG A 120 -0.61 12.07 -5.40
C ARG A 120 -1.76 11.76 -6.36
N LEU A 121 -1.88 12.48 -7.48
CA LEU A 121 -2.88 12.19 -8.52
C LEU A 121 -2.66 10.83 -9.17
N LEU A 122 -1.41 10.42 -9.38
CA LEU A 122 -1.08 9.09 -9.88
C LEU A 122 -1.64 8.00 -8.95
N VAL A 123 -1.36 8.12 -7.66
CA VAL A 123 -1.82 7.11 -6.66
C VAL A 123 -3.35 7.16 -6.50
N LEU A 124 -3.95 8.34 -6.55
CA LEU A 124 -5.42 8.47 -6.53
C LEU A 124 -6.08 7.85 -7.78
N ALA A 125 -5.48 7.98 -8.95
CA ALA A 125 -5.96 7.30 -10.16
C ALA A 125 -5.86 5.76 -10.02
N VAL A 126 -4.79 5.28 -9.39
CA VAL A 126 -4.63 3.85 -9.03
C VAL A 126 -5.71 3.42 -8.04
N PHE A 127 -6.02 4.24 -7.03
CA PHE A 127 -7.14 3.96 -6.11
C PHE A 127 -8.48 3.85 -6.84
N ALA A 128 -8.78 4.77 -7.76
CA ALA A 128 -9.99 4.70 -8.58
C ALA A 128 -10.03 3.41 -9.44
N ALA A 129 -8.90 3.00 -10.01
CA ALA A 129 -8.78 1.72 -10.72
C ALA A 129 -9.01 0.53 -9.77
N ASN A 130 -8.50 0.60 -8.54
CA ASN A 130 -8.73 -0.42 -7.51
C ASN A 130 -10.21 -0.57 -7.15
N LEU A 131 -10.98 0.50 -7.10
CA LEU A 131 -12.44 0.44 -6.89
C LEU A 131 -13.15 -0.29 -8.04
N ILE A 132 -12.73 -0.05 -9.29
CA ILE A 132 -13.26 -0.77 -10.46
C ILE A 132 -12.92 -2.25 -10.39
N LEU A 133 -11.67 -2.59 -10.05
CA LEU A 133 -11.25 -3.98 -9.89
C LEU A 133 -11.96 -4.65 -8.70
N ALA A 134 -12.14 -3.96 -7.58
CA ALA A 134 -12.89 -4.45 -6.43
C ALA A 134 -14.34 -4.79 -6.80
N TYR A 135 -15.00 -3.87 -7.52
CA TYR A 135 -16.32 -4.14 -8.09
C TYR A 135 -16.30 -5.39 -8.96
N ALA A 136 -15.36 -5.50 -9.90
CA ALA A 136 -15.27 -6.62 -10.84
C ALA A 136 -15.02 -7.96 -10.16
N VAL A 137 -14.10 -7.99 -9.18
CA VAL A 137 -13.78 -9.19 -8.38
C VAL A 137 -15.01 -9.68 -7.63
N VAL A 138 -15.68 -8.81 -6.87
CA VAL A 138 -16.89 -9.20 -6.12
C VAL A 138 -18.04 -9.55 -7.08
N ARG A 139 -18.21 -8.79 -8.16
CA ARG A 139 -19.25 -9.04 -9.18
C ARG A 139 -19.08 -10.38 -9.89
N SER A 140 -17.86 -10.91 -9.97
CA SER A 140 -17.61 -12.23 -10.57
C SER A 140 -18.27 -13.38 -9.80
N GLN A 141 -18.55 -13.19 -8.50
CA GLN A 141 -19.06 -14.20 -7.57
C GLN A 141 -20.43 -13.84 -6.94
N ALA A 142 -20.87 -12.59 -7.10
CA ALA A 142 -22.07 -12.06 -6.45
C ALA A 142 -22.86 -11.14 -7.40
N PRO A 143 -24.10 -10.75 -7.08
CA PRO A 143 -24.87 -9.82 -7.90
C PRO A 143 -24.24 -8.43 -7.93
N ARG A 144 -24.66 -7.62 -8.91
CA ARG A 144 -24.15 -6.27 -9.17
C ARG A 144 -24.12 -5.38 -7.93
N TRP A 145 -25.17 -5.42 -7.10
CA TRP A 145 -25.26 -4.60 -5.90
C TRP A 145 -24.14 -4.91 -4.88
N ALA A 146 -23.70 -6.18 -4.76
CA ALA A 146 -22.63 -6.54 -3.83
C ALA A 146 -21.28 -5.95 -4.28
N GLY A 147 -21.02 -5.93 -5.59
CA GLY A 147 -19.83 -5.26 -6.13
C GLY A 147 -19.88 -3.74 -5.92
N LEU A 148 -21.04 -3.10 -6.15
CA LEU A 148 -21.23 -1.67 -5.90
C LEU A 148 -21.11 -1.35 -4.40
N LEU A 149 -21.65 -2.20 -3.52
CA LEU A 149 -21.48 -2.05 -2.07
C LEU A 149 -20.01 -2.10 -1.67
N ALA A 150 -19.23 -3.06 -2.19
CA ALA A 150 -17.79 -3.14 -1.91
C ALA A 150 -17.05 -1.86 -2.35
N ALA A 151 -17.28 -1.39 -3.58
CA ALA A 151 -16.69 -0.16 -4.07
C ALA A 151 -17.10 1.07 -3.24
N SER A 152 -18.37 1.14 -2.80
CA SER A 152 -18.86 2.25 -1.97
C SER A 152 -18.24 2.26 -0.57
N LEU A 153 -18.15 1.10 0.08
CA LEU A 153 -17.54 0.98 1.40
C LEU A 153 -16.05 1.37 1.39
N LEU A 154 -15.33 1.00 0.31
CA LEU A 154 -13.95 1.42 0.10
C LEU A 154 -13.84 2.92 -0.17
N ALA A 155 -14.71 3.48 -1.04
CA ALA A 155 -14.65 4.88 -1.43
C ALA A 155 -15.05 5.85 -0.29
N VAL A 156 -15.93 5.44 0.63
CA VAL A 156 -16.38 6.26 1.76
C VAL A 156 -15.50 6.11 2.99
N ASN A 157 -14.56 5.19 2.99
CA ASN A 157 -13.74 4.90 4.17
C ASN A 157 -12.74 6.01 4.46
N ALA A 158 -12.79 6.60 5.65
CA ALA A 158 -11.96 7.75 6.04
C ALA A 158 -10.47 7.38 6.15
N PHE A 159 -10.15 6.16 6.57
CA PHE A 159 -8.78 5.67 6.58
C PHE A 159 -8.21 5.60 5.15
N LEU A 160 -8.97 5.02 4.22
CA LEU A 160 -8.55 5.00 2.81
C LEU A 160 -8.50 6.40 2.19
N TYR A 161 -9.41 7.32 2.59
CA TYR A 161 -9.33 8.72 2.18
C TYR A 161 -7.98 9.35 2.57
N ALA A 162 -7.54 9.16 3.79
CA ALA A 162 -6.28 9.74 4.26
C ALA A 162 -5.07 9.17 3.51
N PHE A 163 -4.96 7.84 3.41
CA PHE A 163 -3.78 7.18 2.85
C PHE A 163 -3.77 7.05 1.32
N SER A 164 -4.92 6.93 0.63
CA SER A 164 -4.96 6.84 -0.84
C SER A 164 -4.59 8.14 -1.55
N ARG A 165 -4.46 9.23 -0.81
CA ARG A 165 -4.05 10.55 -1.29
C ARG A 165 -2.54 10.78 -1.21
N LEU A 166 -1.82 9.91 -0.52
CA LEU A 166 -0.35 9.96 -0.43
C LEU A 166 0.29 9.20 -1.58
N ALA A 167 1.46 9.68 -2.03
CA ALA A 167 2.25 9.01 -3.05
C ALA A 167 3.05 7.85 -2.45
N ILE A 168 2.34 6.79 -2.05
CA ILE A 168 2.89 5.59 -1.40
C ILE A 168 2.49 4.29 -2.13
N LEU A 169 3.13 3.19 -1.77
CA LEU A 169 3.17 1.97 -2.58
C LEU A 169 1.93 1.08 -2.50
N GLU A 170 1.16 1.16 -1.41
CA GLU A 170 0.10 0.22 -1.07
C GLU A 170 -0.99 0.12 -2.14
N MET A 171 -1.38 1.25 -2.73
CA MET A 171 -2.40 1.26 -3.78
C MET A 171 -1.95 0.55 -5.05
N LEU A 172 -0.67 0.64 -5.42
CA LEU A 172 -0.09 -0.12 -6.54
C LEU A 172 -0.02 -1.61 -6.25
N LEU A 173 0.37 -2.00 -5.03
CA LEU A 173 0.35 -3.39 -4.59
C LEU A 173 -1.07 -3.98 -4.75
N ILE A 174 -2.09 -3.27 -4.27
CA ILE A 174 -3.49 -3.68 -4.35
C ILE A 174 -3.94 -3.79 -5.82
N LEU A 175 -3.53 -2.87 -6.69
CA LEU A 175 -3.83 -2.91 -8.12
C LEU A 175 -3.39 -4.23 -8.75
N PHE A 176 -2.13 -4.60 -8.55
CA PHE A 176 -1.56 -5.83 -9.11
C PHE A 176 -2.18 -7.08 -8.49
N LEU A 177 -2.47 -7.05 -7.18
CA LEU A 177 -3.17 -8.13 -6.50
C LEU A 177 -4.55 -8.37 -7.10
N LEU A 178 -5.38 -7.34 -7.18
CA LEU A 178 -6.77 -7.46 -7.68
C LEU A 178 -6.81 -7.80 -9.17
N ALA A 179 -5.88 -7.27 -9.97
CA ALA A 179 -5.74 -7.65 -11.37
C ALA A 179 -5.38 -9.13 -11.51
N SER A 180 -4.42 -9.63 -10.71
CA SER A 180 -4.05 -11.05 -10.68
C SER A 180 -5.22 -11.95 -10.27
N TRP A 181 -6.02 -11.53 -9.28
CA TRP A 181 -7.23 -12.25 -8.87
C TRP A 181 -8.26 -12.33 -9.99
N LEU A 182 -8.50 -11.21 -10.68
CA LEU A 182 -9.50 -11.18 -11.77
C LEU A 182 -9.09 -12.08 -12.94
N LEU A 183 -7.79 -12.12 -13.27
CA LEU A 183 -7.26 -13.06 -14.26
C LEU A 183 -7.41 -14.52 -13.80
N ALA A 184 -7.04 -14.82 -12.55
CA ALA A 184 -7.15 -16.17 -11.99
C ALA A 184 -8.61 -16.66 -11.94
N LEU A 185 -9.56 -15.81 -11.57
CA LEU A 185 -11.00 -16.09 -11.59
C LEU A 185 -11.56 -16.34 -13.01
N SER A 186 -10.84 -15.90 -14.04
CA SER A 186 -11.22 -16.10 -15.44
C SER A 186 -10.70 -17.42 -16.01
N LEU A 187 -9.73 -18.09 -15.39
CA LEU A 187 -9.11 -19.34 -15.85
C LEU A 187 -10.11 -20.45 -16.17
N PRO A 188 -11.19 -20.70 -15.37
CA PRO A 188 -12.16 -21.77 -15.66
C PRO A 188 -12.90 -21.58 -16.98
N ARG A 189 -13.01 -20.34 -17.47
CA ARG A 189 -13.74 -19.97 -18.70
C ARG A 189 -12.86 -20.04 -19.95
N MET A 190 -11.53 -20.16 -19.77
CA MET A 190 -10.59 -20.15 -20.90
C MET A 190 -10.56 -21.51 -21.59
N VAL A 191 -10.85 -21.47 -22.89
CA VAL A 191 -10.73 -22.63 -23.79
C VAL A 191 -9.39 -22.53 -24.55
N GLY A 192 -8.63 -23.63 -24.57
CA GLY A 192 -7.34 -23.73 -25.26
C GLY A 192 -6.12 -23.51 -24.35
N GLY A 193 -5.11 -24.35 -24.55
CA GLY A 193 -3.88 -24.36 -23.73
C GLY A 193 -3.10 -23.04 -23.81
N ALA A 194 -2.89 -22.51 -25.02
CA ALA A 194 -2.13 -21.29 -25.24
C ALA A 194 -2.72 -20.06 -24.51
N ARG A 195 -4.06 -19.90 -24.51
CA ARG A 195 -4.71 -18.78 -23.79
C ARG A 195 -4.56 -18.91 -22.28
N ARG A 196 -4.67 -20.15 -21.75
CA ARG A 196 -4.44 -20.40 -20.31
C ARG A 196 -3.00 -20.10 -19.93
N THR A 197 -2.03 -20.54 -20.75
CA THR A 197 -0.61 -20.26 -20.51
C THR A 197 -0.32 -18.75 -20.54
N ALA A 198 -0.84 -18.02 -21.53
CA ALA A 198 -0.69 -16.57 -21.58
C ALA A 198 -1.27 -15.88 -20.34
N MET A 199 -2.40 -16.37 -19.84
CA MET A 199 -3.00 -15.83 -18.60
C MET A 199 -2.17 -16.15 -17.37
N LEU A 200 -1.58 -17.33 -17.25
CA LEU A 200 -0.66 -17.68 -16.15
C LEU A 200 0.61 -16.83 -16.20
N ILE A 201 1.14 -16.56 -17.38
CA ILE A 201 2.27 -15.65 -17.57
C ILE A 201 1.88 -14.23 -17.11
N ALA A 202 0.71 -13.73 -17.52
CA ALA A 202 0.23 -12.42 -17.10
C ALA A 202 0.04 -12.33 -15.58
N ILE A 203 -0.51 -13.37 -14.94
CA ILE A 203 -0.60 -13.45 -13.47
C ILE A 203 0.81 -13.40 -12.86
N GLY A 204 1.76 -14.18 -13.37
CA GLY A 204 3.14 -14.19 -12.87
C GLY A 204 3.81 -12.81 -13.00
N LEU A 205 3.65 -12.13 -14.14
CA LEU A 205 4.17 -10.77 -14.33
C LEU A 205 3.55 -9.77 -13.36
N LEU A 206 2.23 -9.86 -13.10
CA LEU A 206 1.57 -9.01 -12.09
C LEU A 206 2.10 -9.29 -10.68
N LEU A 207 2.36 -10.55 -10.33
CA LEU A 207 2.99 -10.92 -9.05
C LEU A 207 4.43 -10.39 -8.96
N CYS A 208 5.20 -10.42 -10.05
CA CYS A 208 6.53 -9.80 -10.11
C CYS A 208 6.45 -8.29 -9.86
N LEU A 209 5.58 -7.57 -10.59
CA LEU A 209 5.38 -6.14 -10.40
C LEU A 209 4.91 -5.81 -8.97
N MET A 210 4.08 -6.65 -8.39
CA MET A 210 3.62 -6.50 -7.01
C MET A 210 4.78 -6.58 -6.01
N VAL A 211 5.69 -7.55 -6.17
CA VAL A 211 6.88 -7.70 -5.31
C VAL A 211 7.88 -6.56 -5.55
N LEU A 212 8.09 -6.13 -6.80
CA LEU A 212 8.93 -4.98 -7.15
C LEU A 212 8.31 -3.63 -6.73
N THR A 213 7.00 -3.59 -6.45
CA THR A 213 6.36 -2.43 -5.82
C THR A 213 6.62 -2.43 -4.33
N LYS A 214 6.43 -3.56 -3.66
CA LYS A 214 6.64 -3.72 -2.22
C LYS A 214 6.96 -5.17 -1.91
N THR A 215 8.11 -5.43 -1.34
CA THR A 215 8.60 -6.79 -1.07
C THR A 215 7.67 -7.60 -0.17
N THR A 216 6.98 -6.92 0.76
CA THR A 216 5.99 -7.51 1.66
C THR A 216 4.77 -8.10 0.93
N ALA A 217 4.61 -7.81 -0.35
CA ALA A 217 3.56 -8.36 -1.21
C ALA A 217 3.63 -9.90 -1.31
N ILE A 218 4.78 -10.51 -1.02
CA ILE A 218 4.92 -11.97 -0.99
C ILE A 218 3.91 -12.63 -0.04
N PHE A 219 3.51 -11.96 1.03
CA PHE A 219 2.58 -12.48 2.02
C PHE A 219 1.12 -12.52 1.55
N VAL A 220 0.76 -11.79 0.50
CA VAL A 220 -0.57 -11.87 -0.13
C VAL A 220 -0.59 -12.75 -1.39
N ALA A 221 0.57 -13.14 -1.92
CA ALA A 221 0.70 -14.01 -3.09
C ALA A 221 -0.04 -15.36 -2.93
N PRO A 222 -0.09 -16.01 -1.73
CA PRO A 222 -0.85 -17.23 -1.53
C PRO A 222 -2.32 -17.13 -1.92
N SER A 223 -2.94 -15.95 -1.81
CA SER A 223 -4.32 -15.72 -2.22
C SER A 223 -4.52 -15.84 -3.74
N ALA A 224 -3.56 -15.36 -4.54
CA ALA A 224 -3.58 -15.51 -5.99
C ALA A 224 -3.32 -16.99 -6.40
N LEU A 225 -2.40 -17.66 -5.73
CA LEU A 225 -2.15 -19.10 -5.94
C LEU A 225 -3.38 -19.95 -5.61
N PHE A 226 -4.09 -19.62 -4.54
CA PHE A 226 -5.36 -20.26 -4.20
C PHE A 226 -6.40 -20.09 -5.32
N LEU A 227 -6.49 -18.91 -5.93
CA LEU A 227 -7.41 -18.69 -7.06
C LEU A 227 -6.97 -19.45 -8.32
N ILE A 228 -5.67 -19.63 -8.57
CA ILE A 228 -5.18 -20.53 -9.62
C ILE A 228 -5.64 -21.97 -9.31
N TRP A 229 -5.48 -22.43 -8.08
CA TRP A 229 -5.93 -23.76 -7.65
C TRP A 229 -7.44 -23.94 -7.88
N HIS A 230 -8.25 -22.96 -7.50
CA HIS A 230 -9.67 -22.93 -7.84
C HIS A 230 -9.90 -23.01 -9.37
N GLY A 231 -9.13 -22.25 -10.15
CA GLY A 231 -9.21 -22.20 -11.62
C GLY A 231 -9.03 -23.55 -12.31
N TYR A 232 -8.29 -24.45 -11.68
CA TYR A 232 -8.08 -25.84 -12.13
C TYR A 232 -8.97 -26.86 -11.40
N GLY A 233 -10.06 -26.40 -10.76
CA GLY A 233 -11.04 -27.28 -10.10
C GLY A 233 -10.47 -28.07 -8.92
N TYR A 234 -9.47 -27.51 -8.23
CA TYR A 234 -8.79 -28.11 -7.08
C TYR A 234 -8.03 -29.41 -7.39
N LYS A 235 -7.70 -29.65 -8.64
CA LYS A 235 -6.91 -30.82 -9.07
C LYS A 235 -5.44 -30.60 -8.82
N PHE A 236 -4.85 -31.32 -7.87
CA PHE A 236 -3.51 -31.07 -7.35
C PHE A 236 -2.43 -31.01 -8.47
N ARG A 237 -2.29 -32.05 -9.30
CA ARG A 237 -1.24 -32.11 -10.35
C ARG A 237 -1.34 -30.98 -11.36
N GLU A 238 -2.54 -30.70 -11.86
CA GLU A 238 -2.79 -29.65 -12.86
C GLU A 238 -2.54 -28.27 -12.25
N SER A 239 -2.99 -28.06 -11.01
CA SER A 239 -2.82 -26.80 -10.29
C SER A 239 -1.36 -26.51 -9.93
N CYS A 240 -0.60 -27.53 -9.46
CA CYS A 240 0.82 -27.36 -9.17
C CYS A 240 1.60 -26.93 -10.41
N GLY A 241 1.37 -27.56 -11.57
CA GLY A 241 1.99 -27.15 -12.83
C GLY A 241 1.65 -25.71 -13.21
N ALA A 242 0.37 -25.31 -13.04
CA ALA A 242 -0.05 -23.94 -13.31
C ALA A 242 0.55 -22.91 -12.33
N MET A 243 0.61 -23.23 -11.04
CA MET A 243 1.24 -22.38 -10.04
C MET A 243 2.74 -22.24 -10.29
N LEU A 244 3.43 -23.32 -10.65
CA LEU A 244 4.84 -23.28 -11.01
C LEU A 244 5.09 -22.46 -12.26
N ALA A 245 4.21 -22.54 -13.27
CA ALA A 245 4.30 -21.69 -14.47
C ALA A 245 4.14 -20.20 -14.13
N ALA A 246 3.17 -19.85 -13.28
CA ALA A 246 2.98 -18.47 -12.82
C ALA A 246 4.16 -18.01 -11.94
N ALA A 247 4.66 -18.85 -11.04
CA ALA A 247 5.83 -18.55 -10.21
C ALA A 247 7.09 -18.37 -11.06
N ALA A 248 7.32 -19.21 -12.07
CA ALA A 248 8.45 -19.05 -13.01
C ALA A 248 8.33 -17.75 -13.83
N ALA A 249 7.11 -17.40 -14.28
CA ALA A 249 6.85 -16.14 -14.98
C ALA A 249 7.05 -14.91 -14.07
N ALA A 250 6.90 -15.04 -12.75
CA ALA A 250 7.24 -13.99 -11.79
C ALA A 250 8.75 -13.95 -11.50
N ALA A 251 9.34 -15.10 -11.23
CA ALA A 251 10.74 -15.22 -10.82
C ALA A 251 11.73 -14.85 -11.92
N LEU A 252 11.43 -15.17 -13.19
CA LEU A 252 12.35 -14.93 -14.29
C LEU A 252 12.66 -13.43 -14.48
N PRO A 253 11.69 -12.52 -14.66
CA PRO A 253 11.99 -11.08 -14.82
C PRO A 253 12.58 -10.48 -13.54
N TRP A 254 12.15 -10.95 -12.35
CA TRP A 254 12.77 -10.54 -11.10
C TRP A 254 14.24 -10.97 -11.03
N SER A 255 14.57 -12.20 -11.41
CA SER A 255 15.95 -12.70 -11.43
C SER A 255 16.82 -11.94 -12.44
N VAL A 256 16.28 -11.66 -13.64
CA VAL A 256 16.98 -10.84 -14.64
C VAL A 256 17.29 -9.45 -14.07
N TYR A 257 16.29 -8.80 -13.47
CA TYR A 257 16.49 -7.51 -12.81
C TYR A 257 17.54 -7.58 -11.70
N TYR A 258 17.42 -8.59 -10.81
CA TYR A 258 18.36 -8.75 -9.68
C TYR A 258 19.79 -9.01 -10.16
N PHE A 259 20.02 -10.02 -10.98
CA PHE A 259 21.38 -10.44 -11.35
C PHE A 259 22.08 -9.49 -12.33
N PHE A 260 21.36 -8.81 -13.21
CA PHE A 260 21.96 -7.91 -14.20
C PHE A 260 21.99 -6.45 -13.78
N PHE A 261 21.12 -6.03 -12.86
CA PHE A 261 21.06 -4.64 -12.42
C PHE A 261 21.42 -4.46 -10.96
N VAL A 262 20.74 -5.17 -10.03
CA VAL A 262 20.94 -5.00 -8.59
C VAL A 262 22.28 -5.52 -8.12
N HIS A 263 22.53 -6.81 -8.35
CA HIS A 263 23.72 -7.51 -7.85
C HIS A 263 25.06 -6.88 -8.24
N PRO A 264 25.28 -6.41 -9.47
CA PRO A 264 26.58 -5.84 -9.86
C PRO A 264 26.86 -4.46 -9.28
N ARG A 265 25.84 -3.70 -8.80
CA ARG A 265 25.99 -2.28 -8.48
C ARG A 265 25.33 -1.84 -7.18
N TYR A 266 24.21 -2.49 -6.81
CA TYR A 266 23.32 -2.01 -5.75
C TYR A 266 22.92 -3.12 -4.77
N VAL A 267 23.73 -4.18 -4.66
CA VAL A 267 23.44 -5.31 -3.77
C VAL A 267 23.33 -4.86 -2.31
N PHE A 268 24.13 -3.87 -1.93
CA PHE A 268 24.08 -3.31 -0.58
C PHE A 268 22.73 -2.65 -0.30
N ASP A 269 22.30 -1.70 -1.14
CA ASP A 269 21.03 -0.98 -0.96
C ASP A 269 19.84 -1.97 -0.91
N TYR A 270 19.89 -3.00 -1.78
CA TYR A 270 18.86 -4.04 -1.81
C TYR A 270 18.80 -4.83 -0.50
N HIS A 271 19.94 -5.30 0.01
CA HIS A 271 19.98 -6.07 1.25
C HIS A 271 19.74 -5.20 2.47
N TYR A 272 20.22 -3.97 2.46
CA TYR A 272 20.04 -3.02 3.55
C TYR A 272 18.56 -2.73 3.81
N LEU A 273 17.73 -2.62 2.76
CA LEU A 273 16.28 -2.45 2.93
C LEU A 273 15.67 -3.55 3.79
N PHE A 274 16.13 -4.79 3.61
CA PHE A 274 15.65 -5.93 4.41
C PHE A 274 16.25 -5.93 5.82
N ALA A 275 17.53 -5.64 5.95
CA ALA A 275 18.24 -5.65 7.22
C ALA A 275 17.79 -4.49 8.13
N ALA A 276 17.73 -3.27 7.60
CA ALA A 276 17.36 -2.09 8.38
C ALA A 276 15.88 -2.06 8.79
N ASN A 277 15.02 -2.76 8.04
CA ASN A 277 13.62 -2.90 8.38
C ASN A 277 13.31 -4.12 9.27
N GLN A 278 14.33 -4.87 9.68
CA GLN A 278 14.15 -5.94 10.67
C GLN A 278 14.11 -5.33 12.06
N TRP A 279 12.93 -5.29 12.63
CA TRP A 279 12.75 -4.94 14.03
C TRP A 279 13.00 -6.16 14.91
N ASP A 280 13.41 -5.93 16.15
CA ASP A 280 13.71 -6.99 17.08
C ASP A 280 12.53 -7.96 17.23
N HIS A 281 12.78 -9.21 16.92
CA HIS A 281 11.77 -10.24 17.09
C HIS A 281 11.60 -10.60 18.55
N PRO A 282 10.36 -10.86 18.99
CA PRO A 282 10.13 -11.32 20.36
C PRO A 282 10.90 -12.61 20.67
N ALA A 283 11.64 -12.60 21.76
CA ALA A 283 12.41 -13.77 22.21
C ALA A 283 11.54 -14.89 22.81
N THR A 284 10.28 -14.60 23.14
CA THR A 284 9.38 -15.52 23.84
C THR A 284 8.12 -15.81 23.03
N VAL A 285 7.53 -17.00 23.25
CA VAL A 285 6.23 -17.37 22.65
C VAL A 285 5.13 -16.38 23.03
N GLN A 286 5.13 -15.89 24.28
CA GLN A 286 4.19 -14.87 24.73
C GLN A 286 4.37 -13.55 23.97
N GLY A 287 5.61 -13.13 23.71
CA GLY A 287 5.92 -11.96 22.91
C GLY A 287 5.41 -12.09 21.47
N TRP A 288 5.55 -13.27 20.86
CA TRP A 288 4.97 -13.54 19.54
C TRP A 288 3.44 -13.46 19.53
N PHE A 289 2.77 -14.04 20.53
CA PHE A 289 1.32 -13.88 20.66
C PHE A 289 0.92 -12.41 20.81
N ALA A 290 1.67 -11.63 21.60
CA ALA A 290 1.42 -10.20 21.73
C ALA A 290 1.59 -9.46 20.40
N ALA A 291 2.67 -9.71 19.65
CA ALA A 291 2.92 -9.08 18.35
C ALA A 291 1.79 -9.38 17.35
N PHE A 292 1.36 -10.64 17.23
CA PHE A 292 0.24 -11.00 16.35
C PHE A 292 -1.11 -10.46 16.85
N TRP A 293 -1.31 -10.39 18.16
CA TRP A 293 -2.49 -9.79 18.74
C TRP A 293 -2.57 -8.29 18.43
N TYR A 294 -1.45 -7.56 18.56
CA TYR A 294 -1.37 -6.16 18.16
C TYR A 294 -1.59 -5.99 16.66
N ALA A 295 -0.99 -6.84 15.83
CA ALA A 295 -1.21 -6.82 14.40
C ALA A 295 -2.68 -7.05 14.03
N LEU A 296 -3.39 -7.93 14.72
CA LEU A 296 -4.83 -8.11 14.53
C LEU A 296 -5.63 -6.88 14.98
N HIS A 297 -5.26 -6.29 16.12
CA HIS A 297 -5.88 -5.06 16.61
C HIS A 297 -5.67 -3.87 15.67
N GLY A 298 -4.54 -3.78 14.98
CA GLY A 298 -4.27 -2.75 13.99
C GLY A 298 -5.30 -2.71 12.86
N ALA A 299 -6.01 -3.80 12.59
CA ALA A 299 -7.12 -3.78 11.63
C ALA A 299 -8.24 -2.81 12.04
N LEU A 300 -8.39 -2.47 13.32
CA LEU A 300 -9.33 -1.48 13.82
C LEU A 300 -9.03 -0.06 13.30
N TRP A 301 -7.80 0.21 12.86
CA TRP A 301 -7.44 1.46 12.20
C TRP A 301 -8.22 1.68 10.89
N ILE A 302 -8.62 0.62 10.20
CA ILE A 302 -9.43 0.72 8.98
C ILE A 302 -10.81 1.30 9.33
N ASP A 303 -11.49 0.67 10.26
CA ASP A 303 -12.77 1.06 10.86
C ASP A 303 -13.23 -0.04 11.84
N GLY A 304 -13.42 0.29 13.11
CA GLY A 304 -13.87 -0.67 14.11
C GLY A 304 -15.25 -1.29 13.82
N TRP A 305 -16.18 -0.52 13.23
CA TRP A 305 -17.50 -1.02 12.85
C TRP A 305 -17.45 -1.98 11.67
N LEU A 306 -16.62 -1.70 10.66
CA LEU A 306 -16.40 -2.63 9.55
C LEU A 306 -15.72 -3.92 10.00
N CYS A 307 -14.75 -3.83 10.91
CA CYS A 307 -14.10 -5.00 11.50
C CYS A 307 -15.08 -5.85 12.31
N ALA A 308 -15.91 -5.23 13.14
CA ALA A 308 -16.96 -5.93 13.89
C ALA A 308 -17.98 -6.58 12.95
N LEU A 309 -18.38 -5.89 11.89
CA LEU A 309 -19.30 -6.42 10.87
C LEU A 309 -18.68 -7.61 10.13
N ALA A 310 -17.43 -7.53 9.73
CA ALA A 310 -16.74 -8.64 9.06
C ALA A 310 -16.66 -9.88 9.97
N LEU A 311 -16.24 -9.68 11.23
CA LEU A 311 -16.17 -10.75 12.22
C LEU A 311 -17.55 -11.39 12.44
N LEU A 312 -18.57 -10.57 12.63
CA LEU A 312 -19.95 -11.05 12.77
C LEU A 312 -20.37 -11.89 11.55
N LEU A 313 -20.12 -11.43 10.32
CA LEU A 313 -20.48 -12.17 9.10
C LEU A 313 -19.67 -13.46 8.94
N ILE A 314 -18.40 -13.49 9.36
CA ILE A 314 -17.60 -14.73 9.40
C ILE A 314 -18.23 -15.74 10.36
N VAL A 315 -18.60 -15.33 11.57
CA VAL A 315 -19.26 -16.19 12.56
C VAL A 315 -20.61 -16.66 12.03
N LEU A 316 -21.45 -15.75 11.53
CA LEU A 316 -22.75 -16.10 10.96
C LEU A 316 -22.63 -17.04 9.76
N SER A 317 -21.56 -16.93 8.96
CA SER A 317 -21.31 -17.81 7.82
C SER A 317 -21.10 -19.26 8.25
N ALA A 318 -20.43 -19.49 9.36
CA ALA A 318 -20.20 -20.83 9.91
C ALA A 318 -21.50 -21.48 10.43
N ILE A 319 -22.48 -20.67 10.83
CA ILE A 319 -23.74 -21.12 11.40
C ILE A 319 -24.82 -21.25 10.31
N PHE A 320 -25.07 -20.16 9.55
CA PHE A 320 -26.28 -20.03 8.72
C PHE A 320 -26.06 -20.23 7.22
N PHE A 321 -24.85 -20.02 6.70
CA PHE A 321 -24.60 -20.06 5.25
C PHE A 321 -23.23 -20.60 4.86
N ARG A 322 -22.89 -21.77 5.41
CA ARG A 322 -21.59 -22.46 5.18
C ARG A 322 -21.19 -22.60 3.72
N GLY A 323 -22.15 -22.54 2.79
CA GLY A 323 -21.87 -22.58 1.35
C GLY A 323 -20.93 -21.49 0.85
N ILE A 324 -20.79 -20.36 1.57
CA ILE A 324 -19.90 -19.27 1.21
C ILE A 324 -18.42 -19.66 1.29
N TRP A 325 -18.06 -20.63 2.13
CA TRP A 325 -16.69 -21.13 2.24
C TRP A 325 -16.17 -21.81 0.97
N LYS A 326 -17.10 -22.15 0.05
CA LYS A 326 -16.77 -22.61 -1.31
C LYS A 326 -16.56 -21.47 -2.31
N ASN A 327 -16.84 -20.22 -1.93
CA ASN A 327 -16.64 -19.06 -2.79
C ASN A 327 -15.15 -18.73 -2.88
N PRO A 328 -14.55 -18.72 -4.09
CA PRO A 328 -13.11 -18.52 -4.23
C PRO A 328 -12.66 -17.14 -3.78
N VAL A 329 -13.45 -16.08 -3.98
CA VAL A 329 -13.11 -14.73 -3.54
C VAL A 329 -13.17 -14.62 -2.01
N TRP A 330 -14.10 -15.32 -1.35
CA TRP A 330 -14.14 -15.40 0.11
C TRP A 330 -12.85 -16.01 0.67
N GLY A 331 -12.43 -17.17 0.13
CA GLY A 331 -11.21 -17.84 0.55
C GLY A 331 -9.95 -17.02 0.26
N ALA A 332 -9.86 -16.42 -0.93
CA ALA A 332 -8.73 -15.54 -1.30
C ALA A 332 -8.66 -14.30 -0.40
N SER A 333 -9.81 -13.69 -0.06
CA SER A 333 -9.87 -12.54 0.84
C SER A 333 -9.39 -12.89 2.24
N PHE A 334 -9.80 -14.04 2.76
CA PHE A 334 -9.35 -14.52 4.05
C PHE A 334 -7.83 -14.75 4.06
N LEU A 335 -7.29 -15.42 3.03
CA LEU A 335 -5.86 -15.67 2.88
C LEU A 335 -5.04 -14.37 2.73
N ALA A 336 -5.52 -13.40 1.96
CA ALA A 336 -4.83 -12.12 1.79
C ALA A 336 -4.80 -11.32 3.09
N ALA A 337 -5.94 -11.19 3.79
CA ALA A 337 -6.01 -10.49 5.07
C ALA A 337 -5.13 -11.17 6.12
N ALA A 338 -5.26 -12.50 6.28
CA ALA A 338 -4.48 -13.26 7.24
C ALA A 338 -2.97 -13.23 6.93
N GLY A 339 -2.60 -13.37 5.64
CA GLY A 339 -1.19 -13.30 5.20
C GLY A 339 -0.56 -11.94 5.50
N TYR A 340 -1.29 -10.85 5.26
CA TYR A 340 -0.74 -9.52 5.50
C TYR A 340 -0.72 -9.15 6.99
N ILE A 341 -1.70 -9.57 7.79
CA ILE A 341 -1.66 -9.45 9.25
C ILE A 341 -0.52 -10.30 9.82
N PHE A 342 -0.29 -11.50 9.26
CA PHE A 342 0.87 -12.32 9.62
C PHE A 342 2.18 -11.58 9.34
N PHE A 343 2.33 -10.95 8.17
CA PHE A 343 3.49 -10.11 7.86
C PHE A 343 3.69 -9.03 8.93
N VAL A 344 2.64 -8.26 9.26
CA VAL A 344 2.75 -7.15 10.22
C VAL A 344 3.18 -7.65 11.60
N GLY A 345 2.62 -8.77 12.08
CA GLY A 345 3.01 -9.39 13.35
C GLY A 345 4.42 -9.96 13.34
N TRP A 346 4.84 -10.56 12.22
CA TRP A 346 6.20 -11.08 12.06
C TRP A 346 7.23 -9.96 11.96
N HIS A 347 6.92 -8.92 11.20
CA HIS A 347 7.81 -7.76 11.00
C HIS A 347 7.94 -6.90 12.27
N ASN A 348 6.97 -6.98 13.17
CA ASN A 348 6.91 -6.25 14.45
C ASN A 348 7.04 -4.71 14.31
N ASN A 349 6.80 -4.18 13.12
CA ASN A 349 6.73 -2.75 12.84
C ASN A 349 5.33 -2.40 12.32
N MET A 350 4.46 -1.94 13.21
CA MET A 350 3.06 -1.67 12.89
C MET A 350 2.88 -0.24 12.38
N GLN A 351 2.87 -0.09 11.07
CA GLN A 351 2.48 1.17 10.45
C GLN A 351 1.02 1.11 9.96
N PRO A 352 0.19 2.09 10.31
CA PRO A 352 -1.21 2.12 9.87
C PRO A 352 -1.38 1.94 8.36
N ARG A 353 -0.55 2.55 7.51
CA ARG A 353 -0.62 2.43 6.05
C ARG A 353 -0.66 1.00 5.52
N TYR A 354 -0.06 0.04 6.23
CA TYR A 354 -0.05 -1.36 5.82
C TYR A 354 -1.46 -1.96 5.76
N TYR A 355 -2.37 -1.47 6.60
CA TYR A 355 -3.75 -1.97 6.66
C TYR A 355 -4.62 -1.55 5.47
N GLN A 356 -4.13 -0.67 4.57
CA GLN A 356 -4.76 -0.45 3.27
C GLN A 356 -4.91 -1.77 2.49
N VAL A 357 -3.89 -2.63 2.55
CA VAL A 357 -3.89 -3.95 1.89
C VAL A 357 -4.92 -4.89 2.52
N VAL A 358 -5.18 -4.77 3.83
CA VAL A 358 -6.20 -5.57 4.56
C VAL A 358 -7.61 -5.04 4.31
N ALA A 359 -7.77 -3.73 4.06
CA ALA A 359 -9.08 -3.09 3.91
C ALA A 359 -9.89 -3.67 2.73
N PHE A 360 -9.24 -3.95 1.60
CA PHE A 360 -9.93 -4.49 0.42
C PHE A 360 -10.50 -5.89 0.67
N PRO A 361 -9.71 -6.90 1.08
CA PRO A 361 -10.24 -8.22 1.40
C PRO A 361 -11.27 -8.19 2.54
N LEU A 362 -11.11 -7.32 3.56
CA LEU A 362 -12.09 -7.14 4.63
C LEU A 362 -13.45 -6.73 4.06
N VAL A 363 -13.48 -5.74 3.19
CA VAL A 363 -14.71 -5.26 2.55
C VAL A 363 -15.32 -6.33 1.61
N PHE A 364 -14.49 -7.15 0.96
CA PHE A 364 -15.01 -8.28 0.16
C PHE A 364 -15.68 -9.33 1.03
N LEU A 365 -15.13 -9.64 2.20
CA LEU A 365 -15.79 -10.51 3.19
C LEU A 365 -17.13 -9.93 3.62
N ILE A 366 -17.24 -8.62 3.84
CA ILE A 366 -18.49 -7.95 4.18
C ILE A 366 -19.51 -8.07 3.05
N ALA A 367 -19.15 -7.69 1.84
CA ALA A 367 -20.07 -7.67 0.69
C ALA A 367 -20.58 -9.07 0.32
N LEU A 368 -19.68 -10.06 0.31
CA LEU A 368 -20.01 -11.46 0.04
C LEU A 368 -20.77 -12.10 1.21
N GLY A 369 -20.40 -11.77 2.45
CA GLY A 369 -21.08 -12.25 3.65
C GLY A 369 -22.54 -11.79 3.72
N LEU A 370 -22.79 -10.48 3.48
CA LEU A 370 -24.15 -9.95 3.37
C LEU A 370 -24.93 -10.63 2.25
N HIS A 371 -24.31 -10.85 1.09
CA HIS A 371 -24.95 -11.59 0.01
C HIS A 371 -25.29 -13.03 0.41
N GLY A 372 -24.37 -13.72 1.09
CA GLY A 372 -24.57 -15.07 1.61
C GLY A 372 -25.72 -15.14 2.62
N LEU A 373 -25.73 -14.22 3.58
CA LEU A 373 -26.78 -14.11 4.60
C LEU A 373 -28.15 -13.85 3.97
N LEU A 374 -28.26 -12.96 3.00
CA LEU A 374 -29.50 -12.65 2.29
C LEU A 374 -29.99 -13.80 1.40
N ARG A 375 -29.11 -14.70 0.95
CA ARG A 375 -29.44 -15.87 0.12
C ARG A 375 -29.59 -17.18 0.88
N ALA A 376 -29.25 -17.23 2.17
CA ALA A 376 -29.37 -18.43 2.97
C ALA A 376 -30.77 -19.03 2.81
N LYS A 377 -30.84 -20.34 2.57
CA LYS A 377 -32.11 -21.02 2.42
C LYS A 377 -32.97 -20.82 3.68
N ARG A 378 -34.29 -20.75 3.48
CA ARG A 378 -35.23 -20.65 4.58
C ARG A 378 -35.24 -22.00 5.31
N GLU A 379 -34.37 -22.13 6.30
CA GLU A 379 -34.44 -23.28 7.20
C GLU A 379 -35.67 -23.10 8.10
N SER A 380 -36.41 -24.19 8.28
CA SER A 380 -37.54 -24.24 9.23
C SER A 380 -36.96 -24.19 10.65
N GLY A 381 -37.33 -23.18 11.44
CA GLY A 381 -36.92 -23.04 12.82
C GLY A 381 -36.39 -21.65 13.18
N ILE A 382 -35.78 -21.54 14.36
CA ILE A 382 -35.26 -20.31 14.94
C ILE A 382 -34.25 -19.60 14.00
N ALA A 383 -33.43 -20.37 13.27
CA ALA A 383 -32.48 -19.84 12.30
C ALA A 383 -33.12 -19.02 11.17
N GLY A 384 -34.27 -19.49 10.65
CA GLY A 384 -35.04 -18.77 9.64
C GLY A 384 -35.69 -17.49 10.16
N LEU A 385 -36.07 -17.47 11.45
CA LEU A 385 -36.68 -16.32 12.11
C LEU A 385 -35.64 -15.22 12.37
N LEU A 386 -34.42 -15.57 12.81
CA LEU A 386 -33.35 -14.64 13.16
C LEU A 386 -32.65 -14.00 11.94
N ARG A 387 -32.78 -14.60 10.76
CA ARG A 387 -32.05 -14.14 9.55
C ARG A 387 -32.32 -12.69 9.20
N TRP A 388 -33.58 -12.26 9.15
CA TRP A 388 -33.92 -10.89 8.75
C TRP A 388 -33.47 -9.84 9.78
N PRO A 389 -33.74 -10.04 11.10
CA PRO A 389 -33.15 -9.15 12.12
C PRO A 389 -31.61 -9.02 12.03
N LEU A 390 -30.91 -10.15 11.83
CA LEU A 390 -29.45 -10.15 11.69
C LEU A 390 -29.00 -9.43 10.41
N ALA A 391 -29.68 -9.66 9.28
CA ALA A 391 -29.36 -8.96 8.03
C ALA A 391 -29.60 -7.45 8.17
N THR A 392 -30.70 -7.03 8.81
CA THR A 392 -30.99 -5.63 9.09
C THR A 392 -29.94 -5.00 10.01
N ALA A 393 -29.52 -5.72 11.07
CA ALA A 393 -28.46 -5.26 11.96
C ALA A 393 -27.12 -5.09 11.21
N CYS A 394 -26.75 -6.05 10.36
CA CYS A 394 -25.54 -5.96 9.55
C CYS A 394 -25.58 -4.78 8.56
N VAL A 395 -26.72 -4.56 7.90
CA VAL A 395 -26.91 -3.39 7.02
C VAL A 395 -26.87 -2.10 7.84
N GLY A 396 -27.50 -2.07 9.01
CA GLY A 396 -27.45 -0.93 9.93
C GLY A 396 -26.02 -0.57 10.33
N LEU A 397 -25.19 -1.55 10.70
CA LEU A 397 -23.77 -1.35 11.00
C LEU A 397 -23.00 -0.77 9.80
N ALA A 398 -23.21 -1.30 8.60
CA ALA A 398 -22.57 -0.78 7.38
C ALA A 398 -22.99 0.67 7.10
N VAL A 399 -24.25 1.03 7.30
CA VAL A 399 -24.77 2.40 7.13
C VAL A 399 -24.17 3.34 8.18
N VAL A 400 -24.14 2.95 9.46
CA VAL A 400 -23.56 3.74 10.54
C VAL A 400 -22.08 3.98 10.28
N SER A 401 -21.30 2.94 9.98
CA SER A 401 -19.89 3.07 9.62
C SER A 401 -19.72 4.04 8.44
N SER A 402 -20.47 3.86 7.35
CA SER A 402 -20.39 4.74 6.17
C SER A 402 -20.71 6.20 6.51
N ALA A 403 -21.71 6.45 7.35
CA ALA A 403 -22.10 7.81 7.76
C ALA A 403 -21.01 8.48 8.60
N LEU A 404 -20.39 7.76 9.55
CA LEU A 404 -19.30 8.26 10.37
C LEU A 404 -18.05 8.56 9.52
N ASN A 405 -17.68 7.65 8.65
CA ASN A 405 -16.56 7.84 7.73
C ASN A 405 -16.79 9.03 6.77
N LEU A 406 -17.99 9.14 6.19
CA LEU A 406 -18.34 10.26 5.31
C LEU A 406 -18.28 11.60 6.06
N ARG A 407 -18.79 11.64 7.29
CA ARG A 407 -18.69 12.84 8.14
C ARG A 407 -17.23 13.24 8.36
N GLN A 408 -16.36 12.30 8.67
CA GLN A 408 -14.94 12.55 8.87
C GLN A 408 -14.24 13.01 7.57
N MET A 409 -14.53 12.39 6.44
CA MET A 409 -14.01 12.84 5.14
C MET A 409 -14.45 14.27 4.79
N ILE A 410 -15.72 14.61 5.04
CA ILE A 410 -16.25 15.97 4.82
C ILE A 410 -15.56 16.97 5.75
N ASP A 411 -15.34 16.60 7.00
CA ASP A 411 -14.66 17.44 7.98
C ASP A 411 -13.24 17.76 7.52
N TRP A 412 -12.45 16.77 7.15
CA TRP A 412 -11.09 16.97 6.61
C TRP A 412 -11.06 17.72 5.28
N THR A 413 -12.09 17.56 4.45
CA THR A 413 -12.20 18.34 3.21
C THR A 413 -12.54 19.81 3.48
N ARG A 414 -13.32 20.10 4.52
CA ARG A 414 -13.69 21.49 4.91
C ARG A 414 -12.59 22.19 5.69
N HIS A 415 -11.75 21.44 6.41
CA HIS A 415 -10.69 21.97 7.27
C HIS A 415 -9.32 21.39 6.86
N PRO A 416 -8.86 21.65 5.60
CA PRO A 416 -7.57 21.15 5.14
C PRO A 416 -6.44 21.84 5.90
N GLN A 417 -5.41 21.06 6.24
CA GLN A 417 -4.22 21.55 6.94
C GLN A 417 -3.07 21.71 5.95
N TYR A 418 -2.19 22.67 6.20
CA TYR A 418 -1.04 23.00 5.34
C TYR A 418 0.19 23.37 6.18
N SER A 419 0.26 22.96 7.43
CA SER A 419 1.34 23.32 8.35
C SER A 419 2.70 22.80 7.86
N TRP A 420 2.77 21.53 7.49
CA TRP A 420 3.98 20.93 6.91
C TRP A 420 4.40 21.60 5.59
N ILE A 421 3.48 21.74 4.67
CA ILE A 421 3.75 22.37 3.37
C ILE A 421 4.20 23.81 3.55
N SER A 422 3.61 24.52 4.51
CA SER A 422 4.02 25.89 4.85
C SER A 422 5.41 25.92 5.47
N ALA A 423 5.71 25.00 6.40
CA ALA A 423 7.04 24.87 7.02
C ALA A 423 8.11 24.59 5.96
N ALA A 424 7.89 23.62 5.05
CA ALA A 424 8.83 23.31 3.97
C ALA A 424 9.10 24.51 3.05
N LYS A 425 8.04 25.27 2.70
CA LYS A 425 8.19 26.49 1.88
C LYS A 425 8.92 27.61 2.61
N GLN A 426 8.60 27.87 3.89
CA GLN A 426 9.27 28.89 4.69
C GLN A 426 10.73 28.54 4.90
N LEU A 427 11.05 27.27 5.16
CA LEU A 427 12.42 26.77 5.23
C LEU A 427 13.19 27.06 3.93
N THR A 428 12.61 26.70 2.79
CA THR A 428 13.22 26.93 1.49
C THR A 428 13.42 28.42 1.23
N GLN A 429 12.42 29.25 1.52
CA GLN A 429 12.52 30.70 1.39
C GLN A 429 13.60 31.28 2.29
N TYR A 430 13.76 30.79 3.53
CA TYR A 430 14.83 31.22 4.42
C TYR A 430 16.20 30.90 3.83
N ILE A 431 16.40 29.68 3.33
CA ILE A 431 17.65 29.27 2.68
C ILE A 431 17.99 30.20 1.48
N ASP A 432 17.00 30.52 0.66
CA ASP A 432 17.18 31.38 -0.52
C ASP A 432 17.51 32.85 -0.15
N GLN A 433 17.00 33.33 0.97
CA GLN A 433 17.26 34.68 1.48
C GLN A 433 18.58 34.82 2.23
N HIS A 434 19.14 33.70 2.74
CA HIS A 434 20.36 33.69 3.56
C HIS A 434 21.39 32.68 3.02
N PRO A 435 21.97 32.92 1.83
CA PRO A 435 22.89 31.97 1.22
C PRO A 435 24.01 31.53 2.19
N ASN A 436 24.32 30.23 2.19
CA ASN A 436 25.39 29.65 3.01
C ASN A 436 26.20 28.63 2.17
N GLY A 437 27.01 29.11 1.27
CA GLY A 437 27.79 28.24 0.37
C GLY A 437 26.94 27.37 -0.51
N ASN A 438 26.82 26.09 -0.16
CA ASN A 438 25.97 25.14 -0.90
C ASN A 438 24.50 25.25 -0.49
N ARG A 439 23.59 25.32 -1.48
CA ARG A 439 22.13 25.36 -1.26
C ARG A 439 21.57 24.00 -0.85
N LEU A 440 22.36 22.94 -0.88
CA LEU A 440 21.96 21.58 -0.59
C LEU A 440 21.53 21.42 0.88
N LEU A 441 20.35 20.85 1.09
CA LEU A 441 19.80 20.51 2.39
C LEU A 441 20.10 19.05 2.74
N LEU A 442 20.55 18.80 3.96
CA LEU A 442 20.63 17.47 4.56
C LEU A 442 19.46 17.30 5.54
N SER A 443 18.62 16.29 5.38
CA SER A 443 17.47 16.05 6.27
C SER A 443 16.84 14.69 6.02
N ILE A 444 16.33 14.04 7.05
CA ILE A 444 15.50 12.82 6.93
C ILE A 444 14.26 13.04 6.03
N SER A 445 13.69 14.24 6.06
CA SER A 445 12.56 14.63 5.20
C SER A 445 12.99 15.32 3.91
N GLY A 446 14.27 15.24 3.55
CA GLY A 446 14.87 15.96 2.41
C GLY A 446 14.11 15.68 1.11
N ASP A 447 13.91 14.42 0.76
CA ASP A 447 13.19 14.04 -0.46
C ASP A 447 11.76 14.58 -0.51
N ASN A 448 11.07 14.61 0.65
CA ASN A 448 9.73 15.16 0.76
C ASN A 448 9.72 16.69 0.62
N ILE A 449 10.73 17.37 1.18
CA ILE A 449 10.92 18.81 1.00
C ILE A 449 11.20 19.13 -0.48
N THR A 450 12.05 18.34 -1.13
CA THR A 450 12.34 18.48 -2.57
C THR A 450 11.08 18.30 -3.43
N LEU A 451 10.25 17.30 -3.12
CA LEU A 451 8.99 17.04 -3.82
C LEU A 451 8.02 18.24 -3.71
N VAL A 452 8.04 18.95 -2.59
CA VAL A 452 7.16 20.12 -2.32
C VAL A 452 7.72 21.41 -2.89
N THR A 453 9.07 21.64 -2.80
CA THR A 453 9.68 22.96 -2.97
C THR A 453 10.74 23.03 -4.06
N HIS A 454 11.19 21.90 -4.59
CA HIS A 454 12.32 21.75 -5.51
C HIS A 454 13.68 22.16 -4.88
N LEU A 455 13.79 22.30 -3.56
CA LEU A 455 15.05 22.48 -2.88
C LEU A 455 15.86 21.19 -3.01
N PRO A 456 17.10 21.20 -3.55
CA PRO A 456 17.93 20.02 -3.57
C PRO A 456 18.19 19.52 -2.15
N ALA A 457 17.96 18.23 -1.91
CA ALA A 457 18.22 17.63 -0.61
C ALA A 457 18.78 16.22 -0.75
N ILE A 458 19.50 15.78 0.29
CA ILE A 458 19.93 14.41 0.52
C ILE A 458 19.46 13.97 1.90
N CYS A 459 19.25 12.67 2.07
CA CYS A 459 18.78 12.09 3.34
C CYS A 459 19.92 12.00 4.36
N ASP A 460 19.64 12.27 5.63
CA ASP A 460 20.62 12.15 6.74
C ASP A 460 20.48 10.85 7.52
N ASP A 461 19.32 10.22 7.42
CA ASP A 461 18.93 9.06 8.22
C ASP A 461 18.48 7.91 7.31
N PHE A 462 17.86 6.96 7.86
CA PHE A 462 17.34 5.71 7.33
C PHE A 462 17.80 5.37 5.91
N GLY A 463 18.75 4.48 5.82
CA GLY A 463 19.39 4.12 4.56
C GLY A 463 20.69 4.84 4.31
N THR A 464 21.11 5.73 5.19
CA THR A 464 22.46 6.24 5.18
C THR A 464 23.33 5.32 6.01
N TRP A 465 24.20 4.66 5.37
CA TRP A 465 25.14 3.76 6.03
C TRP A 465 26.46 4.42 6.38
N ASP A 466 26.68 5.66 5.94
CA ASP A 466 27.84 6.47 6.28
C ASP A 466 27.52 7.97 6.14
N LEU A 467 27.04 8.60 7.19
CA LEU A 467 26.75 10.03 7.20
C LEU A 467 28.03 10.90 7.05
N PRO A 468 29.18 10.60 7.72
CA PRO A 468 30.42 11.35 7.51
C PRO A 468 30.90 11.37 6.05
N LEU A 469 30.83 10.23 5.34
CA LEU A 469 31.16 10.16 3.91
C LEU A 469 30.24 11.04 3.07
N ARG A 470 28.95 11.03 3.35
CA ARG A 470 27.97 11.81 2.61
C ARG A 470 28.16 13.31 2.80
N ILE A 471 28.33 13.78 4.03
CA ILE A 471 28.57 15.19 4.31
C ILE A 471 29.90 15.65 3.73
N HIS A 472 30.95 14.82 3.72
CA HIS A 472 32.22 15.10 3.06
C HIS A 472 32.06 15.24 1.55
N ARG A 473 31.35 14.33 0.91
CA ARG A 473 31.20 14.29 -0.54
C ARG A 473 30.30 15.41 -1.08
N TYR A 474 29.14 15.63 -0.45
CA TYR A 474 28.13 16.54 -0.95
C TYR A 474 28.20 17.94 -0.34
N GLN A 475 28.93 18.11 0.73
CA GLN A 475 29.16 19.38 1.41
C GLN A 475 27.87 20.21 1.56
N PRO A 476 26.83 19.69 2.24
CA PRO A 476 25.59 20.41 2.42
C PRO A 476 25.83 21.73 3.17
N GLY A 477 25.14 22.79 2.77
CA GLY A 477 25.20 24.07 3.49
C GLY A 477 24.19 24.14 4.64
N TRP A 478 23.21 23.22 4.66
CA TRP A 478 22.07 23.29 5.55
C TRP A 478 21.71 21.91 6.11
N TYR A 479 21.22 21.92 7.35
CA TYR A 479 20.67 20.74 8.00
C TYR A 479 19.29 21.06 8.60
N ALA A 480 18.31 20.15 8.43
CA ALA A 480 17.01 20.27 9.06
C ALA A 480 16.63 19.01 9.83
N ALA A 481 16.34 19.18 11.11
CA ALA A 481 15.93 18.12 12.02
C ALA A 481 14.50 18.33 12.51
N TRP A 482 13.86 17.26 12.96
CA TRP A 482 12.62 17.29 13.70
C TRP A 482 12.92 17.52 15.19
N ASN A 483 12.36 18.60 15.75
CA ASN A 483 12.47 19.03 17.15
C ASN A 483 13.92 19.13 17.63
N GLU A 484 14.62 18.00 17.71
CA GLU A 484 16.01 17.88 18.19
C GLU A 484 16.83 17.04 17.21
N ILE A 485 18.12 17.25 17.19
CA ILE A 485 19.07 16.43 16.44
C ILE A 485 19.35 15.16 17.27
N ASP A 486 19.25 14.01 16.66
CA ASP A 486 19.71 12.77 17.29
C ASP A 486 21.18 12.87 17.71
N PRO A 487 21.56 12.42 18.93
CA PRO A 487 22.94 12.53 19.42
C PRO A 487 23.99 11.88 18.51
N GLY A 488 23.68 10.76 17.85
CA GLY A 488 24.58 10.12 16.89
C GLY A 488 24.79 10.97 15.66
N THR A 489 23.72 11.46 15.05
CA THR A 489 23.74 12.38 13.92
C THR A 489 24.49 13.67 14.24
N LEU A 490 24.28 14.22 15.44
CA LEU A 490 25.00 15.41 15.89
C LEU A 490 26.52 15.17 15.99
N LEU A 491 26.91 14.01 16.51
CA LEU A 491 28.33 13.62 16.59
C LEU A 491 28.95 13.54 15.20
N ASP A 492 28.29 12.88 14.26
CA ASP A 492 28.75 12.75 12.87
C ASP A 492 28.88 14.12 12.19
N LEU A 493 27.89 15.00 12.35
CA LEU A 493 27.94 16.35 11.81
C LEU A 493 29.13 17.15 12.37
N HIS A 494 29.41 17.00 13.66
CA HIS A 494 30.55 17.69 14.32
C HIS A 494 31.90 17.20 13.86
N THR A 495 32.01 16.10 13.13
CA THR A 495 33.28 15.70 12.51
C THR A 495 33.79 16.69 11.45
N GLN A 496 32.89 17.42 10.80
CA GLN A 496 33.21 18.30 9.68
C GLN A 496 32.61 19.69 9.76
N TYR A 497 31.60 19.92 10.60
CA TYR A 497 30.86 21.17 10.70
C TYR A 497 30.66 21.65 12.14
N SER A 498 30.57 22.96 12.30
CA SER A 498 29.88 23.57 13.44
C SER A 498 28.47 23.98 13.01
N LEU A 499 27.51 23.81 13.90
CA LEU A 499 26.10 24.03 13.62
C LEU A 499 25.63 25.33 14.27
N GLU A 500 24.89 26.16 13.53
CA GLU A 500 24.21 27.36 14.01
C GLU A 500 22.70 27.19 13.77
N GLN A 501 21.91 27.07 14.84
CA GLN A 501 20.45 27.08 14.72
C GLN A 501 19.98 28.47 14.30
N VAL A 502 19.26 28.54 13.18
CA VAL A 502 18.87 29.82 12.57
C VAL A 502 17.36 30.05 12.47
N ALA A 503 16.58 28.99 12.41
CA ALA A 503 15.13 29.11 12.30
C ALA A 503 14.41 27.86 12.83
N VAL A 504 13.15 28.05 13.23
CA VAL A 504 12.25 26.97 13.65
C VAL A 504 10.89 27.19 12.97
N PHE A 505 10.36 26.16 12.33
CA PHE A 505 9.09 26.20 11.61
C PHE A 505 8.12 25.20 12.23
N HIS A 506 6.93 25.65 12.57
CA HIS A 506 5.87 24.74 13.04
C HIS A 506 5.34 23.89 11.87
N ALA A 507 5.32 22.58 12.04
CA ALA A 507 4.97 21.64 10.97
C ALA A 507 3.72 20.80 11.30
N PHE A 508 3.80 19.89 12.26
CA PHE A 508 2.69 19.03 12.65
C PHE A 508 2.28 19.27 14.11
N ASP A 509 1.09 18.80 14.49
CA ASP A 509 0.66 18.79 15.89
C ASP A 509 1.08 17.51 16.64
N ASP A 510 2.05 16.81 16.09
CA ASP A 510 2.65 15.62 16.67
C ASP A 510 3.76 16.04 17.64
N PRO A 511 3.73 15.63 18.93
CA PRO A 511 4.73 16.03 19.92
C PRO A 511 6.17 15.72 19.50
N ASP A 512 6.37 14.61 18.77
CA ASP A 512 7.71 14.18 18.36
C ASP A 512 8.19 14.87 17.07
N ARG A 513 7.28 15.52 16.32
CA ARG A 513 7.55 16.15 15.01
C ARG A 513 6.73 17.41 14.78
N ASN A 514 6.61 18.27 15.79
CA ASN A 514 5.86 19.51 15.66
C ASN A 514 6.72 20.67 15.10
N GLN A 515 8.03 20.59 15.19
CA GLN A 515 8.95 21.64 14.76
C GLN A 515 9.97 21.09 13.77
N LEU A 516 10.15 21.80 12.65
CA LEU A 516 11.25 21.62 11.73
C LEU A 516 12.31 22.69 12.04
N VAL A 517 13.45 22.27 12.58
CA VAL A 517 14.53 23.16 13.05
C VAL A 517 15.61 23.20 11.99
N LEU A 518 15.95 24.42 11.54
CA LEU A 518 16.96 24.65 10.50
C LEU A 518 18.27 25.12 11.09
N TYR A 519 19.36 24.49 10.66
CA TYR A 519 20.73 24.82 11.02
C TYR A 519 21.55 25.22 9.80
N LYS A 520 22.40 26.25 9.93
CA LYS A 520 23.51 26.50 9.05
C LYS A 520 24.65 25.55 9.38
N LEU A 521 25.26 24.98 8.35
CA LEU A 521 26.47 24.19 8.46
C LEU A 521 27.69 25.04 8.09
N HIS A 522 28.57 25.26 9.06
CA HIS A 522 29.81 25.98 8.88
C HIS A 522 30.98 24.99 8.82
N PRO A 523 31.65 24.79 7.67
CA PRO A 523 32.76 23.84 7.56
C PRO A 523 33.85 24.15 8.58
N LEU A 524 34.34 23.13 9.28
CA LEU A 524 35.51 23.27 10.15
C LEU A 524 36.76 23.49 9.32
N PRO A 525 37.77 24.19 9.88
CA PRO A 525 39.07 24.28 9.23
C PRO A 525 39.65 22.91 8.87
N PRO A 526 40.35 22.74 7.73
CA PRO A 526 40.81 21.43 7.26
C PRO A 526 41.57 20.59 8.30
N GLY A 527 42.35 21.24 9.18
CA GLY A 527 43.08 20.55 10.27
C GLY A 527 42.23 20.11 11.47
N ARG A 528 40.94 20.40 11.49
CA ARG A 528 39.96 19.97 12.52
C ARG A 528 38.90 19.05 11.98
N GLN A 529 38.88 18.80 10.68
CA GLN A 529 37.98 17.84 10.09
C GLN A 529 38.51 16.42 10.34
N HIS A 530 37.64 15.55 10.85
CA HIS A 530 37.94 14.15 11.07
C HIS A 530 37.15 13.32 10.05
N TYR A 531 37.80 13.06 8.91
CA TYR A 531 37.31 12.14 7.89
C TYR A 531 38.41 11.12 7.61
N ASP A 532 38.07 9.83 7.71
CA ASP A 532 38.99 8.75 7.45
C ASP A 532 38.74 8.17 6.05
N GLU A 533 39.63 8.51 5.09
CA GLU A 533 39.52 8.03 3.70
C GLU A 533 39.56 6.48 3.58
N ALA A 534 40.08 5.77 4.60
CA ALA A 534 40.08 4.32 4.61
C ALA A 534 38.65 3.71 4.60
N PHE A 535 37.66 4.44 5.08
CA PHE A 535 36.27 4.03 4.96
C PHE A 535 35.71 4.10 3.53
N GLU A 536 36.22 5.03 2.72
CA GLU A 536 35.80 5.14 1.31
C GLU A 536 36.28 3.95 0.47
N GLU A 537 37.50 3.48 0.73
CA GLU A 537 38.06 2.29 0.06
C GLU A 537 37.35 1.02 0.50
N ALA A 538 37.02 0.86 1.78
CA ALA A 538 36.27 -0.29 2.29
C ALA A 538 34.82 -0.33 1.75
N GLY A 539 34.15 0.82 1.66
CA GLY A 539 32.81 0.95 1.07
C GLY A 539 32.78 0.67 -0.43
N ASN A 540 33.85 1.01 -1.15
CA ASN A 540 34.00 0.72 -2.58
C ASN A 540 34.42 -0.73 -2.86
N ALA A 541 35.15 -1.38 -1.95
CA ALA A 541 35.55 -2.79 -2.08
C ALA A 541 34.40 -3.78 -1.78
N GLY A 542 33.38 -3.35 -1.05
CA GLY A 542 32.15 -4.12 -0.78
C GLY A 542 31.06 -3.96 -1.84
N ARG A 543 31.31 -3.15 -2.85
CA ARG A 543 30.45 -2.92 -4.01
C ARG A 543 30.98 -3.68 -5.22
#